data_458a04361d753638fde9056e9a62a33f
#
_entry.id   458a04361d753638fde9056e9a62a33f
#
_cell.length_a   1.000
_cell.length_b   1.000
_cell.length_c   1.000
_cell.angle_alpha   90.00
_cell.angle_beta   90.00
_cell.angle_gamma   90.00
#
_symmetry.space_group_name_H-M   'P 1'
#
loop_
_entity.id
_entity.type
_entity.pdbx_description
1 polymer ?
#
loop_
_entity_poly.entity_id
_entity_poly.type
_entity_poly.pdbx_seq_one_letter_code
_entity_poly.pdbx_strand_id
1 'polypeptide(L)'
;MMYLYLIRHGIAVDREDPNCPPDTERPLTPKGMKRSQAAALGLRALDVKPNAVLTSPWLRALQTAEIFCETIGYPSKKIMRTDALKGTSAPSELLRELQSIKAKVVLCFGHEPHLHLVIGHILHTTTKITELKKAGLAFLELERVSPPQGRLLALYPASTLRLLAK
;
A
#
# COMPACT_ATOMS: atom_id res chain seq x y z
N MET A 1 -7.26 -0.40 -18.49
CA MET A 1 -7.31 0.63 -17.43
C MET A 1 -7.37 -0.05 -16.07
N MET A 2 -6.49 0.35 -15.13
CA MET A 2 -6.38 -0.20 -13.77
C MET A 2 -6.42 0.94 -12.74
N TYR A 3 -7.18 0.79 -11.68
CA TYR A 3 -7.13 1.63 -10.50
C TYR A 3 -6.19 1.02 -9.47
N LEU A 4 -5.11 1.73 -9.15
CA LEU A 4 -4.05 1.27 -8.26
C LEU A 4 -4.05 2.09 -6.97
N TYR A 5 -4.14 1.42 -5.84
CA TYR A 5 -3.99 1.99 -4.50
C TYR A 5 -2.67 1.54 -3.90
N LEU A 6 -1.75 2.46 -3.73
CA LEU A 6 -0.47 2.22 -3.06
C LEU A 6 -0.58 2.64 -1.60
N ILE A 7 -0.43 1.69 -0.68
CA ILE A 7 -0.68 1.89 0.74
C ILE A 7 0.60 1.61 1.52
N ARG A 8 1.06 2.59 2.30
CA ARG A 8 2.20 2.39 3.19
C ARG A 8 1.77 1.61 4.43
N HIS A 9 2.61 0.67 4.89
CA HIS A 9 2.37 -0.05 6.15
C HIS A 9 2.12 0.90 7.34
N GLY A 10 1.41 0.42 8.35
CA GLY A 10 1.12 1.13 9.59
C GLY A 10 2.36 1.33 10.48
N ILE A 11 2.15 1.88 11.68
CA ILE A 11 3.21 2.11 12.66
C ILE A 11 3.72 0.77 13.19
N ALA A 12 4.99 0.48 12.93
CA ALA A 12 5.69 -0.71 13.40
C ALA A 12 6.55 -0.41 14.63
N VAL A 13 6.98 -1.47 15.32
CA VAL A 13 7.96 -1.39 16.43
C VAL A 13 9.18 -0.60 15.98
N ASP A 14 9.68 0.29 16.82
CA ASP A 14 10.81 1.15 16.51
C ASP A 14 12.08 0.31 16.35
N ARG A 15 12.93 0.69 15.42
CA ARG A 15 14.25 0.06 15.20
C ARG A 15 15.19 0.28 16.39
N GLU A 16 15.01 1.36 17.11
CA GLU A 16 15.78 1.71 18.31
C GLU A 16 15.34 0.95 19.58
N ASP A 17 14.23 0.21 19.50
CA ASP A 17 13.79 -0.65 20.62
C ASP A 17 14.82 -1.74 20.86
N PRO A 18 15.36 -1.91 22.09
CA PRO A 18 16.35 -2.93 22.43
C PRO A 18 15.88 -4.37 22.10
N ASN A 19 14.56 -4.60 22.09
CA ASN A 19 13.95 -5.89 21.79
C ASN A 19 13.42 -5.95 20.34
N CYS A 20 13.82 -5.01 19.48
CA CYS A 20 13.36 -4.97 18.10
C CYS A 20 13.84 -6.22 17.34
N PRO A 21 12.92 -6.97 16.71
CA PRO A 21 13.31 -8.09 15.87
C PRO A 21 13.98 -7.59 14.56
N PRO A 22 14.54 -8.50 13.73
CA PRO A 22 15.07 -8.13 12.42
C PRO A 22 14.08 -7.29 11.62
N ASP A 23 14.57 -6.39 10.78
CA ASP A 23 13.72 -5.38 10.10
C ASP A 23 12.55 -5.99 9.32
N THR A 24 12.75 -7.14 8.71
CA THR A 24 11.70 -7.87 7.96
C THR A 24 10.58 -8.43 8.85
N GLU A 25 10.87 -8.64 10.12
CA GLU A 25 9.98 -9.26 11.12
C GLU A 25 9.39 -8.25 12.11
N ARG A 26 9.68 -6.96 11.94
CA ARG A 26 9.10 -5.92 12.81
C ARG A 26 7.58 -5.86 12.67
N PRO A 27 6.82 -6.16 13.75
CA PRO A 27 5.36 -6.12 13.72
C PRO A 27 4.83 -4.69 13.85
N LEU A 28 3.56 -4.52 13.54
CA LEU A 28 2.83 -3.32 13.91
C LEU A 28 2.75 -3.20 15.44
N THR A 29 2.80 -1.96 15.94
CA THR A 29 2.47 -1.68 17.34
C THR A 29 0.96 -1.76 17.55
N PRO A 30 0.45 -1.90 18.79
CA PRO A 30 -0.99 -1.81 19.08
C PRO A 30 -1.62 -0.52 18.54
N LYS A 31 -0.91 0.61 18.66
CA LYS A 31 -1.30 1.90 18.06
C LYS A 31 -1.33 1.84 16.54
N GLY A 32 -0.37 1.16 15.92
CA GLY A 32 -0.30 0.95 14.47
C GLY A 32 -1.47 0.12 13.97
N MET A 33 -1.83 -0.96 14.67
CA MET A 33 -2.99 -1.79 14.33
C MET A 33 -4.29 -0.98 14.39
N LYS A 34 -4.52 -0.26 15.49
CA LYS A 34 -5.72 0.58 15.68
C LYS A 34 -5.84 1.67 14.62
N ARG A 35 -4.74 2.36 14.29
CA ARG A 35 -4.72 3.41 13.27
C ARG A 35 -4.90 2.86 11.85
N SER A 36 -4.33 1.69 11.56
CA SER A 36 -4.53 1.00 10.28
C SER A 36 -5.98 0.58 10.10
N GLN A 37 -6.62 0.05 11.15
CA GLN A 37 -8.04 -0.30 11.12
C GLN A 37 -8.91 0.93 10.87
N ALA A 38 -8.65 2.05 11.55
CA ALA A 38 -9.39 3.29 11.34
C ALA A 38 -9.20 3.86 9.91
N ALA A 39 -8.00 3.73 9.33
CA ALA A 39 -7.76 4.10 7.93
C ALA A 39 -8.50 3.17 6.96
N ALA A 40 -8.52 1.88 7.24
CA ALA A 40 -9.26 0.88 6.44
C ALA A 40 -10.77 1.14 6.45
N LEU A 41 -11.34 1.56 7.58
CA LEU A 41 -12.74 2.01 7.65
C LEU A 41 -13.01 3.20 6.72
N GLY A 42 -12.06 4.14 6.61
CA GLY A 42 -12.14 5.24 5.64
C GLY A 42 -12.12 4.75 4.19
N LEU A 43 -11.27 3.77 3.87
CA LEU A 43 -11.25 3.16 2.54
C LEU A 43 -12.57 2.42 2.23
N ARG A 44 -13.16 1.77 3.23
CA ARG A 44 -14.49 1.16 3.11
C ARG A 44 -15.57 2.21 2.85
N ALA A 45 -15.51 3.37 3.50
CA ALA A 45 -16.45 4.47 3.27
C ALA A 45 -16.37 5.06 1.86
N LEU A 46 -15.20 4.93 1.20
CA LEU A 46 -15.02 5.26 -0.22
C LEU A 46 -15.54 4.17 -1.18
N ASP A 47 -16.17 3.13 -0.67
CA ASP A 47 -16.71 1.97 -1.41
C ASP A 47 -15.68 1.27 -2.33
N VAL A 48 -14.41 1.25 -1.92
CA VAL A 48 -13.34 0.59 -2.69
C VAL A 48 -13.46 -0.92 -2.58
N LYS A 49 -13.63 -1.57 -3.73
CA LYS A 49 -13.80 -3.03 -3.85
C LYS A 49 -12.66 -3.60 -4.71
N PRO A 50 -11.57 -4.07 -4.10
CA PRO A 50 -10.44 -4.60 -4.86
C PRO A 50 -10.75 -5.94 -5.52
N ASN A 51 -10.19 -6.13 -6.72
CA ASN A 51 -10.17 -7.42 -7.42
C ASN A 51 -8.88 -8.20 -7.11
N ALA A 52 -7.81 -7.49 -6.73
CA ALA A 52 -6.54 -8.08 -6.32
C ALA A 52 -5.90 -7.27 -5.18
N VAL A 53 -5.22 -7.98 -4.28
CA VAL A 53 -4.46 -7.37 -3.19
C VAL A 53 -3.07 -8.00 -3.15
N LEU A 54 -2.05 -7.14 -3.24
CA LEU A 54 -0.64 -7.50 -3.15
C LEU A 54 -0.02 -6.87 -1.89
N THR A 55 0.91 -7.58 -1.27
CA THR A 55 1.65 -7.05 -0.12
C THR A 55 3.12 -7.46 -0.17
N SER A 56 3.98 -6.57 0.34
CA SER A 56 5.33 -6.96 0.74
C SER A 56 5.28 -8.14 1.71
N PRO A 57 6.23 -9.09 1.65
CA PRO A 57 6.31 -10.19 2.62
C PRO A 57 6.75 -9.73 4.02
N TRP A 58 7.24 -8.48 4.18
CA TRP A 58 7.66 -7.97 5.49
C TRP A 58 6.48 -7.80 6.42
N LEU A 59 6.64 -8.28 7.66
CA LEU A 59 5.53 -8.49 8.60
C LEU A 59 4.61 -7.27 8.77
N ARG A 60 5.16 -6.07 8.94
CA ARG A 60 4.36 -4.85 9.13
C ARG A 60 3.46 -4.51 7.94
N ALA A 61 3.91 -4.82 6.72
CA ALA A 61 3.09 -4.60 5.52
C ALA A 61 2.00 -5.67 5.40
N LEU A 62 2.36 -6.93 5.65
CA LEU A 62 1.41 -8.04 5.67
C LEU A 62 0.29 -7.81 6.69
N GLN A 63 0.63 -7.47 7.93
CA GLN A 63 -0.36 -7.16 8.98
C GLN A 63 -1.26 -5.98 8.60
N THR A 64 -0.69 -4.94 7.96
CA THR A 64 -1.50 -3.82 7.45
C THR A 64 -2.48 -4.29 6.39
N ALA A 65 -2.02 -5.11 5.43
CA ALA A 65 -2.87 -5.67 4.38
C ALA A 65 -4.00 -6.54 4.96
N GLU A 66 -3.70 -7.39 5.94
CA GLU A 66 -4.69 -8.23 6.62
C GLU A 66 -5.77 -7.39 7.31
N ILE A 67 -5.38 -6.35 8.06
CA ILE A 67 -6.32 -5.43 8.74
C ILE A 67 -7.22 -4.72 7.72
N PHE A 68 -6.65 -4.23 6.61
CA PHE A 68 -7.43 -3.56 5.56
C PHE A 68 -8.40 -4.55 4.91
N CYS A 69 -7.93 -5.73 4.53
CA CYS A 69 -8.74 -6.76 3.89
C CYS A 69 -9.90 -7.22 4.77
N GLU A 70 -9.66 -7.50 6.04
CA GLU A 70 -10.70 -7.85 7.01
C GLU A 70 -11.76 -6.74 7.10
N THR A 71 -11.31 -5.48 7.19
CA THR A 71 -12.21 -4.33 7.35
C THR A 71 -13.09 -4.08 6.12
N ILE A 72 -12.55 -4.26 4.90
CA ILE A 72 -13.29 -4.03 3.64
C ILE A 72 -13.99 -5.29 3.11
N GLY A 73 -13.84 -6.44 3.79
CA GLY A 73 -14.47 -7.70 3.39
C GLY A 73 -13.78 -8.43 2.25
N TYR A 74 -12.47 -8.21 2.03
CA TYR A 74 -11.69 -8.97 1.06
C TYR A 74 -11.09 -10.22 1.71
N PRO A 75 -11.21 -11.42 1.10
CA PRO A 75 -10.71 -12.65 1.72
C PRO A 75 -9.19 -12.65 1.93
N SER A 76 -8.72 -12.71 3.18
CA SER A 76 -7.29 -12.65 3.52
C SER A 76 -6.46 -13.76 2.84
N LYS A 77 -7.06 -14.94 2.61
CA LYS A 77 -6.40 -16.04 1.87
C LYS A 77 -6.08 -15.73 0.41
N LYS A 78 -6.66 -14.66 -0.16
CA LYS A 78 -6.38 -14.20 -1.52
C LYS A 78 -5.33 -13.10 -1.59
N ILE A 79 -4.77 -12.68 -0.45
CA ILE A 79 -3.67 -11.71 -0.43
C ILE A 79 -2.43 -12.37 -1.04
N MET A 80 -1.88 -11.75 -2.08
CA MET A 80 -0.66 -12.19 -2.75
C MET A 80 0.55 -11.50 -2.14
N ARG A 81 1.51 -12.28 -1.66
CA ARG A 81 2.80 -11.77 -1.17
C ARG A 81 3.76 -11.68 -2.34
N THR A 82 4.44 -10.55 -2.47
CA THR A 82 5.41 -10.34 -3.54
C THR A 82 6.64 -9.57 -3.09
N ASP A 83 7.80 -10.01 -3.55
CA ASP A 83 9.07 -9.33 -3.34
C ASP A 83 9.11 -7.96 -4.06
N ALA A 84 8.32 -7.78 -5.11
CA ALA A 84 8.23 -6.52 -5.85
C ALA A 84 7.73 -5.32 -5.00
N LEU A 85 7.18 -5.57 -3.80
CA LEU A 85 6.75 -4.55 -2.84
C LEU A 85 7.68 -4.37 -1.64
N LYS A 86 8.84 -5.04 -1.60
CA LYS A 86 9.87 -4.77 -0.60
C LYS A 86 10.39 -3.34 -0.72
N GLY A 87 10.81 -2.75 0.40
CA GLY A 87 11.35 -1.38 0.41
C GLY A 87 12.62 -1.18 -0.43
N THR A 88 13.28 -2.25 -0.81
CA THR A 88 14.53 -2.30 -1.58
C THR A 88 14.33 -2.66 -3.05
N SER A 89 13.12 -3.01 -3.48
CA SER A 89 12.83 -3.43 -4.85
C SER A 89 12.79 -2.25 -5.82
N ALA A 90 13.04 -2.51 -7.10
CA ALA A 90 12.92 -1.49 -8.12
C ALA A 90 11.42 -1.26 -8.49
N PRO A 91 11.00 -0.01 -8.79
CA PRO A 91 9.63 0.28 -9.23
C PRO A 91 9.17 -0.56 -10.42
N SER A 92 10.08 -0.85 -11.36
CA SER A 92 9.80 -1.65 -12.55
C SER A 92 9.39 -3.11 -12.24
N GLU A 93 9.83 -3.65 -11.10
CA GLU A 93 9.45 -5.01 -10.68
C GLU A 93 7.96 -5.09 -10.37
N LEU A 94 7.44 -4.11 -9.61
CA LEU A 94 6.01 -4.04 -9.31
C LEU A 94 5.19 -3.85 -10.58
N LEU A 95 5.60 -2.97 -11.49
CA LEU A 95 4.87 -2.76 -12.75
C LEU A 95 4.86 -4.00 -13.63
N ARG A 96 5.96 -4.74 -13.68
CA ARG A 96 6.01 -6.03 -14.41
C ARG A 96 5.03 -7.05 -13.83
N GLU A 97 4.92 -7.12 -12.52
CA GLU A 97 3.95 -8.00 -11.85
C GLU A 97 2.51 -7.56 -12.12
N LEU A 98 2.23 -6.26 -11.97
CA LEU A 98 0.91 -5.70 -12.26
C LEU A 98 0.45 -5.94 -13.71
N GLN A 99 1.39 -6.00 -14.66
CA GLN A 99 1.08 -6.30 -16.07
C GLN A 99 0.47 -7.69 -16.25
N SER A 100 0.85 -8.65 -15.40
CA SER A 100 0.31 -10.02 -15.44
C SER A 100 -1.06 -10.15 -14.75
N ILE A 101 -1.44 -9.16 -13.93
CA ILE A 101 -2.66 -9.20 -13.13
C ILE A 101 -3.84 -8.67 -13.92
N LYS A 102 -4.82 -9.54 -14.16
CA LYS A 102 -6.10 -9.18 -14.81
C LYS A 102 -7.09 -8.65 -13.77
N ALA A 103 -6.83 -7.46 -13.22
CA ALA A 103 -7.68 -6.83 -12.23
C ALA A 103 -7.90 -5.35 -12.55
N LYS A 104 -9.09 -4.85 -12.29
CA LYS A 104 -9.45 -3.44 -12.49
C LYS A 104 -9.09 -2.58 -11.29
N VAL A 105 -9.21 -3.11 -10.08
CA VAL A 105 -8.92 -2.41 -8.83
C VAL A 105 -7.91 -3.23 -8.04
N VAL A 106 -6.74 -2.66 -7.79
CA VAL A 106 -5.62 -3.34 -7.13
C VAL A 106 -5.16 -2.54 -5.93
N LEU A 107 -5.01 -3.19 -4.77
CA LEU A 107 -4.37 -2.63 -3.60
C LEU A 107 -2.97 -3.22 -3.45
N CYS A 108 -1.98 -2.36 -3.20
CA CYS A 108 -0.59 -2.75 -2.98
C CYS A 108 -0.09 -2.18 -1.65
N PHE A 109 0.34 -3.05 -0.74
CA PHE A 109 0.85 -2.67 0.58
C PHE A 109 2.38 -2.78 0.62
N GLY A 110 3.04 -1.66 0.88
CA GLY A 110 4.50 -1.58 0.81
C GLY A 110 5.12 -0.54 1.75
N HIS A 111 6.26 -0.07 1.35
CA HIS A 111 7.19 0.74 2.15
C HIS A 111 7.63 2.00 1.42
N GLU A 112 7.98 3.03 2.17
CA GLU A 112 8.82 4.10 1.66
C GLU A 112 10.32 3.74 1.80
N PRO A 113 11.18 4.12 0.87
CA PRO A 113 10.97 5.04 -0.26
C PRO A 113 10.36 4.40 -1.51
N HIS A 114 10.20 3.08 -1.58
CA HIS A 114 9.76 2.36 -2.78
C HIS A 114 8.44 2.90 -3.37
N LEU A 115 7.43 3.17 -2.53
CA LEU A 115 6.12 3.60 -3.03
C LEU A 115 6.16 4.94 -3.75
N HIS A 116 6.89 5.96 -3.23
CA HIS A 116 6.99 7.23 -3.95
C HIS A 116 7.81 7.10 -5.25
N LEU A 117 8.80 6.18 -5.29
CA LEU A 117 9.53 5.89 -6.52
C LEU A 117 8.64 5.23 -7.57
N VAL A 118 7.73 4.34 -7.18
CA VAL A 118 6.71 3.76 -8.07
C VAL A 118 5.81 4.86 -8.64
N ILE A 119 5.33 5.78 -7.79
CA ILE A 119 4.53 6.93 -8.23
C ILE A 119 5.31 7.76 -9.26
N GLY A 120 6.55 8.13 -8.96
CA GLY A 120 7.41 8.87 -9.87
C GLY A 120 7.61 8.16 -11.21
N HIS A 121 7.80 6.84 -11.17
CA HIS A 121 7.98 6.04 -12.38
C HIS A 121 6.71 6.01 -13.26
N ILE A 122 5.52 5.91 -12.66
CA ILE A 122 4.24 5.98 -13.37
C ILE A 122 4.00 7.36 -13.98
N LEU A 123 4.38 8.41 -13.27
CA LEU A 123 4.18 9.81 -13.68
C LEU A 123 5.32 10.38 -14.53
N HIS A 124 6.32 9.57 -14.87
CA HIS A 124 7.50 9.97 -15.64
C HIS A 124 8.25 11.17 -15.05
N THR A 125 8.44 11.17 -13.74
CA THR A 125 9.17 12.22 -13.04
C THR A 125 10.19 11.66 -12.05
N THR A 126 11.32 12.34 -11.92
CA THR A 126 12.33 12.09 -10.89
C THR A 126 12.10 12.96 -9.65
N THR A 127 11.22 13.96 -9.76
CA THR A 127 10.83 14.79 -8.61
C THR A 127 10.00 13.97 -7.64
N LYS A 128 10.34 14.03 -6.35
CA LYS A 128 9.56 13.41 -5.29
C LYS A 128 8.20 14.11 -5.15
N ILE A 129 7.15 13.51 -5.67
CA ILE A 129 5.80 14.07 -5.63
C ILE A 129 5.22 13.99 -4.20
N THR A 130 5.48 12.89 -3.50
CA THR A 130 4.95 12.66 -2.16
C THR A 130 5.80 11.67 -1.39
N GLU A 131 5.63 11.65 -0.07
CA GLU A 131 6.03 10.57 0.81
C GLU A 131 4.82 10.15 1.63
N LEU A 132 4.33 8.95 1.40
CA LEU A 132 3.16 8.45 2.08
C LEU A 132 3.41 8.34 3.59
N LYS A 133 2.51 8.87 4.39
CA LYS A 133 2.51 8.67 5.84
C LYS A 133 2.07 7.23 6.17
N LYS A 134 2.40 6.75 7.39
CA LYS A 134 2.02 5.41 7.86
C LYS A 134 0.50 5.18 7.72
N ALA A 135 0.11 4.08 7.10
CA ALA A 135 -1.27 3.74 6.74
C ALA A 135 -1.99 4.76 5.84
N GLY A 136 -1.24 5.67 5.20
CA GLY A 136 -1.75 6.53 4.14
C GLY A 136 -1.67 5.85 2.79
N LEU A 137 -2.38 6.39 1.81
CA LEU A 137 -2.42 5.84 0.47
C LEU A 137 -2.35 6.90 -0.64
N ALA A 138 -1.87 6.46 -1.80
CA ALA A 138 -2.00 7.14 -3.07
C ALA A 138 -2.96 6.36 -3.96
N PHE A 139 -3.87 7.04 -4.62
CA PHE A 139 -4.80 6.49 -5.59
C PHE A 139 -4.42 6.95 -6.99
N LEU A 140 -4.11 6.00 -7.87
CA LEU A 140 -3.69 6.25 -9.25
C LEU A 140 -4.63 5.53 -10.22
N GLU A 141 -4.78 6.13 -11.38
CA GLU A 141 -5.37 5.48 -12.55
C GLU A 141 -4.26 5.18 -13.55
N LEU A 142 -4.11 3.92 -13.91
CA LEU A 142 -3.19 3.49 -14.96
C LEU A 142 -3.98 3.18 -16.22
N GLU A 143 -3.76 3.96 -17.27
CA GLU A 143 -4.29 3.69 -18.61
C GLU A 143 -3.57 2.50 -19.23
N ARG A 144 -2.26 2.42 -18.96
CA ARG A 144 -1.36 1.37 -19.41
C ARG A 144 -0.31 1.07 -18.35
N VAL A 145 0.01 -0.21 -18.16
CA VAL A 145 0.99 -0.66 -17.18
C VAL A 145 2.40 -0.73 -17.75
N SER A 146 2.53 -1.09 -19.03
CA SER A 146 3.84 -1.19 -19.71
C SER A 146 3.77 -0.72 -21.17
N PRO A 147 4.55 0.29 -21.58
CA PRO A 147 5.21 1.25 -20.69
C PRO A 147 4.18 1.96 -19.80
N PRO A 148 4.52 2.32 -18.56
CA PRO A 148 3.55 2.89 -17.64
C PRO A 148 3.02 4.24 -18.14
N GLN A 149 1.71 4.44 -18.00
CA GLN A 149 1.05 5.69 -18.28
C GLN A 149 -0.14 5.82 -17.34
N GLY A 150 -0.15 6.86 -16.53
CA GLY A 150 -1.19 7.02 -15.53
C GLY A 150 -1.25 8.42 -14.94
N ARG A 151 -2.20 8.59 -14.02
CA ARG A 151 -2.47 9.84 -13.31
C ARG A 151 -2.59 9.59 -11.82
N LEU A 152 -2.08 10.49 -11.02
CA LEU A 152 -2.35 10.53 -9.58
C LEU A 152 -3.71 11.20 -9.38
N LEU A 153 -4.67 10.48 -8.84
CA LEU A 153 -6.03 10.98 -8.62
C LEU A 153 -6.22 11.57 -7.22
N ALA A 154 -5.62 10.94 -6.20
CA ALA A 154 -5.73 11.43 -4.84
C ALA A 154 -4.59 10.93 -3.95
N LEU A 155 -4.33 11.69 -2.88
CA LEU A 155 -3.48 11.33 -1.76
C LEU A 155 -4.31 11.41 -0.48
N TYR A 156 -4.39 10.31 0.25
CA TYR A 156 -5.12 10.24 1.51
C TYR A 156 -4.16 9.90 2.66
N PRO A 157 -3.74 10.89 3.45
CA PRO A 157 -3.12 10.61 4.73
C PRO A 157 -4.06 9.77 5.62
N ALA A 158 -3.51 8.92 6.48
CA ALA A 158 -4.33 8.11 7.39
C ALA A 158 -5.27 8.96 8.27
N SER A 159 -4.88 10.19 8.61
CA SER A 159 -5.73 11.15 9.34
C SER A 159 -7.01 11.49 8.57
N THR A 160 -6.89 11.72 7.26
CA THR A 160 -8.04 12.00 6.38
C THR A 160 -8.94 10.76 6.23
N LEU A 161 -8.35 9.59 6.00
CA LEU A 161 -9.12 8.33 5.92
C LEU A 161 -9.94 8.10 7.20
N ARG A 162 -9.35 8.34 8.37
CA ARG A 162 -10.07 8.20 9.65
C ARG A 162 -11.26 9.16 9.79
N LEU A 163 -11.21 10.34 9.17
CA LEU A 163 -12.35 11.27 9.17
C LEU A 163 -13.50 10.78 8.29
N LEU A 164 -13.20 10.09 7.19
CA LEU A 164 -14.21 9.52 6.31
C LEU A 164 -14.97 8.34 6.93
N ALA A 165 -14.42 7.74 7.97
CA ALA A 165 -15.01 6.60 8.67
C ALA A 165 -16.10 6.96 9.71
N LYS A 166 -16.39 8.25 9.90
CA LYS A 166 -17.32 8.75 10.93
C LYS A 166 -18.77 8.79 10.43
#